data_e37344259788dc5b2d3d8eb0ee3891ec
#
_entry.id   e37344259788dc5b2d3d8eb0ee3891ec
#
_cell.length_a   1.000
_cell.length_b   1.000
_cell.length_c   1.000
_cell.angle_alpha   90.00
_cell.angle_beta   90.00
_cell.angle_gamma   90.00
#
_symmetry.space_group_name_H-M   'P 1'
#
loop_
_entity.id
_entity.type
_entity.pdbx_description
1 polymer ?
#
loop_
_entity_poly.entity_id
_entity_poly.type
_entity_poly.pdbx_seq_one_letter_code
_entity_poly.pdbx_strand_id
1 'polypeptide(L)'
;TTLFRSPASVVILGGGLIGCEFAEDLTRGGHSVTVIDQAGGPINRLLPEALSGRLADSLKRNGIDLKMNCTVSSVDRSGHDANELSVICSNGQQLTADAVVSALGLRPNTKLADDAGLSIGRGVHVDAELRTSDPSVFAIGDCAEHDGKLLPYVRPLREQAPVIAGQMAESGGRYDATAGTIVIKTPSMPLAIWPPESEGVWHLSHEDDDGFVYEHRTGDRLTGFALAGRKTRDASSYEQRIGAG
;
A
#
# COMPACT_ATOMS: atom_id res chain seq x y z
N THR A 1 17.19 -8.43 -13.12
CA THR A 1 15.99 -8.71 -13.94
C THR A 1 16.19 -9.79 -15.00
N THR A 2 16.98 -10.79 -14.70
CA THR A 2 17.15 -11.95 -15.60
C THR A 2 16.07 -13.02 -15.44
N LEU A 3 15.18 -12.89 -14.44
CA LEU A 3 14.12 -13.87 -14.16
C LEU A 3 13.03 -13.92 -15.24
N PHE A 4 12.84 -12.86 -16.01
CA PHE A 4 11.75 -12.76 -16.98
C PHE A 4 12.25 -12.35 -18.38
N ARG A 5 13.15 -13.14 -18.95
CA ARG A 5 13.60 -12.94 -20.36
C ARG A 5 12.57 -13.40 -21.39
N SER A 6 11.58 -14.18 -20.98
CA SER A 6 10.51 -14.74 -21.80
C SER A 6 9.17 -14.48 -21.09
N PRO A 7 8.04 -14.49 -21.81
CA PRO A 7 6.73 -14.53 -21.19
C PRO A 7 6.65 -15.64 -20.14
N ALA A 8 6.16 -15.31 -18.95
CA ALA A 8 6.07 -16.21 -17.81
C ALA A 8 4.69 -16.08 -17.16
N SER A 9 4.26 -17.12 -16.47
CA SER A 9 3.11 -17.09 -15.58
C SER A 9 3.54 -16.66 -14.18
N VAL A 10 2.94 -15.61 -13.64
CA VAL A 10 3.29 -15.05 -12.33
C VAL A 10 2.06 -15.00 -11.44
N VAL A 11 2.18 -15.58 -10.25
CA VAL A 11 1.17 -15.43 -9.21
C VAL A 11 1.65 -14.40 -8.19
N ILE A 12 0.83 -13.39 -7.91
CA ILE A 12 1.08 -12.36 -6.90
C ILE A 12 0.18 -12.63 -5.70
N LEU A 13 0.80 -12.80 -4.54
CA LEU A 13 0.10 -12.94 -3.26
C LEU A 13 -0.08 -11.55 -2.64
N GLY A 14 -1.32 -11.10 -2.56
CA GLY A 14 -1.71 -9.80 -2.04
C GLY A 14 -2.10 -8.79 -3.13
N GLY A 15 -3.37 -8.36 -3.11
CA GLY A 15 -3.95 -7.33 -3.99
C GLY A 15 -3.90 -5.93 -3.39
N GLY A 16 -2.88 -5.64 -2.55
CA GLY A 16 -2.60 -4.30 -2.02
C GLY A 16 -1.95 -3.39 -3.06
N LEU A 17 -1.45 -2.22 -2.61
CA LEU A 17 -0.76 -1.22 -3.44
C LEU A 17 0.31 -1.85 -4.34
N ILE A 18 1.30 -2.49 -3.71
CA ILE A 18 2.46 -3.07 -4.38
C ILE A 18 2.02 -4.20 -5.32
N GLY A 19 1.08 -5.05 -4.87
CA GLY A 19 0.60 -6.16 -5.69
C GLY A 19 -0.09 -5.71 -6.96
N CYS A 20 -0.92 -4.66 -6.90
CA CYS A 20 -1.59 -4.09 -8.06
C CYS A 20 -0.62 -3.40 -9.02
N GLU A 21 0.36 -2.64 -8.51
CA GLU A 21 1.39 -2.01 -9.34
C GLU A 21 2.24 -3.06 -10.08
N PHE A 22 2.72 -4.09 -9.37
CA PHE A 22 3.46 -5.20 -9.98
C PHE A 22 2.61 -5.97 -11.00
N ALA A 23 1.33 -6.19 -10.71
CA ALA A 23 0.45 -6.91 -11.62
C ALA A 23 0.35 -6.19 -12.97
N GLU A 24 0.15 -4.88 -12.98
CA GLU A 24 0.10 -4.11 -14.22
C GLU A 24 1.45 -4.05 -14.95
N ASP A 25 2.54 -3.82 -14.21
CA ASP A 25 3.86 -3.74 -14.83
C ASP A 25 4.28 -5.07 -15.48
N LEU A 26 4.02 -6.19 -14.80
CA LEU A 26 4.31 -7.52 -15.34
C LEU A 26 3.41 -7.85 -16.54
N THR A 27 2.12 -7.53 -16.46
CA THR A 27 1.19 -7.77 -17.59
C THR A 27 1.58 -6.94 -18.81
N ARG A 28 1.97 -5.67 -18.61
CA ARG A 28 2.50 -4.82 -19.69
C ARG A 28 3.84 -5.34 -20.25
N GLY A 29 4.61 -6.04 -19.41
CA GLY A 29 5.83 -6.76 -19.81
C GLY A 29 5.56 -8.04 -20.60
N GLY A 30 4.30 -8.42 -20.84
CA GLY A 30 3.91 -9.60 -21.62
C GLY A 30 3.79 -10.89 -20.77
N HIS A 31 3.75 -10.78 -19.44
CA HIS A 31 3.56 -11.91 -18.55
C HIS A 31 2.07 -12.18 -18.29
N SER A 32 1.72 -13.45 -18.05
CA SER A 32 0.40 -13.84 -17.55
C SER A 32 0.38 -13.66 -16.03
N VAL A 33 -0.52 -12.86 -15.51
CA VAL A 33 -0.53 -12.48 -14.09
C VAL A 33 -1.84 -12.87 -13.42
N THR A 34 -1.74 -13.58 -12.29
CA THR A 34 -2.84 -13.84 -11.38
C THR A 34 -2.55 -13.19 -10.03
N VAL A 35 -3.47 -12.39 -9.51
CA VAL A 35 -3.40 -11.81 -8.15
C VAL A 35 -4.36 -12.57 -7.24
N ILE A 36 -3.87 -12.99 -6.07
CA ILE A 36 -4.66 -13.69 -5.06
C ILE A 36 -4.70 -12.81 -3.80
N ASP A 37 -5.90 -12.52 -3.28
CA ASP A 37 -6.07 -11.80 -2.02
C ASP A 37 -7.26 -12.36 -1.22
N GLN A 38 -7.11 -12.39 0.11
CA GLN A 38 -8.19 -12.75 1.03
C GLN A 38 -9.32 -11.71 1.08
N ALA A 39 -9.05 -10.48 0.66
CA ALA A 39 -10.02 -9.40 0.60
C ALA A 39 -10.98 -9.55 -0.59
N GLY A 40 -12.13 -8.88 -0.52
CA GLY A 40 -13.16 -8.90 -1.57
C GLY A 40 -12.80 -8.07 -2.82
N GLY A 41 -11.76 -7.25 -2.76
CA GLY A 41 -11.32 -6.42 -3.88
C GLY A 41 -9.90 -5.86 -3.69
N PRO A 42 -9.29 -5.34 -4.77
CA PRO A 42 -7.96 -4.75 -4.72
C PRO A 42 -7.95 -3.48 -3.86
N ILE A 43 -6.87 -3.31 -3.10
CA ILE A 43 -6.60 -2.12 -2.26
C ILE A 43 -7.76 -1.78 -1.31
N ASN A 44 -8.59 -2.73 -0.94
CA ASN A 44 -9.85 -2.54 -0.22
C ASN A 44 -9.69 -1.89 1.17
N ARG A 45 -8.48 -1.91 1.76
CA ARG A 45 -8.21 -1.25 3.05
C ARG A 45 -8.11 0.27 2.96
N LEU A 46 -7.90 0.79 1.75
CA LEU A 46 -7.70 2.22 1.51
C LEU A 46 -8.81 2.81 0.62
N LEU A 47 -9.44 2.00 -0.21
CA LEU A 47 -10.46 2.43 -1.15
C LEU A 47 -11.87 2.16 -0.62
N PRO A 48 -12.85 3.04 -0.93
CA PRO A 48 -14.25 2.66 -0.81
C PRO A 48 -14.55 1.47 -1.71
N GLU A 49 -15.45 0.58 -1.28
CA GLU A 49 -15.79 -0.66 -1.97
C GLU A 49 -16.12 -0.44 -3.45
N ALA A 50 -16.92 0.57 -3.76
CA ALA A 50 -17.29 0.90 -5.13
C ALA A 50 -16.08 1.24 -6.01
N LEU A 51 -15.09 1.98 -5.50
CA LEU A 51 -13.88 2.31 -6.25
C LEU A 51 -12.94 1.11 -6.36
N SER A 52 -12.84 0.28 -5.31
CA SER A 52 -12.13 -1.00 -5.36
C SER A 52 -12.70 -1.92 -6.45
N GLY A 53 -14.03 -1.99 -6.58
CA GLY A 53 -14.70 -2.72 -7.66
C GLY A 53 -14.34 -2.19 -9.05
N ARG A 54 -14.36 -0.87 -9.24
CA ARG A 54 -13.96 -0.22 -10.50
C ARG A 54 -12.50 -0.49 -10.86
N LEU A 55 -11.61 -0.49 -9.87
CA LEU A 55 -10.21 -0.88 -10.05
C LEU A 55 -10.10 -2.35 -10.46
N ALA A 56 -10.85 -3.25 -9.81
CA ALA A 56 -10.88 -4.67 -10.18
C ALA A 56 -11.28 -4.87 -11.64
N ASP A 57 -12.32 -4.15 -12.10
CA ASP A 57 -12.75 -4.21 -13.50
C ASP A 57 -11.69 -3.66 -14.46
N SER A 58 -10.99 -2.60 -14.07
CA SER A 58 -9.88 -2.05 -14.86
C SER A 58 -8.74 -3.05 -15.00
N LEU A 59 -8.29 -3.67 -13.89
CA LEU A 59 -7.23 -4.67 -13.87
C LEU A 59 -7.59 -5.89 -14.74
N LYS A 60 -8.83 -6.39 -14.62
CA LYS A 60 -9.33 -7.51 -15.45
C LYS A 60 -9.35 -7.18 -16.94
N ARG A 61 -9.81 -5.98 -17.32
CA ARG A 61 -9.79 -5.52 -18.74
C ARG A 61 -8.37 -5.47 -19.30
N ASN A 62 -7.38 -5.25 -18.44
CA ASN A 62 -5.96 -5.29 -18.81
C ASN A 62 -5.34 -6.70 -18.77
N GLY A 63 -6.14 -7.76 -18.60
CA GLY A 63 -5.69 -9.14 -18.70
C GLY A 63 -5.16 -9.73 -17.39
N ILE A 64 -5.36 -9.07 -16.25
CA ILE A 64 -4.98 -9.57 -14.94
C ILE A 64 -6.10 -10.45 -14.38
N ASP A 65 -5.78 -11.71 -14.03
CA ASP A 65 -6.71 -12.59 -13.33
C ASP A 65 -6.73 -12.29 -11.82
N LEU A 66 -7.90 -11.94 -11.29
CA LEU A 66 -8.08 -11.61 -9.87
C LEU A 66 -8.82 -12.74 -9.15
N LYS A 67 -8.16 -13.36 -8.17
CA LYS A 67 -8.71 -14.35 -7.24
C LYS A 67 -8.91 -13.69 -5.88
N MET A 68 -10.00 -12.93 -5.75
CA MET A 68 -10.37 -12.28 -4.49
C MET A 68 -11.14 -13.25 -3.58
N ASN A 69 -11.22 -12.94 -2.27
CA ASN A 69 -11.78 -13.82 -1.24
C ASN A 69 -11.07 -15.20 -1.21
N CYS A 70 -9.79 -15.23 -1.53
CA CYS A 70 -9.00 -16.45 -1.60
C CYS A 70 -7.72 -16.31 -0.76
N THR A 71 -7.46 -17.29 0.08
CA THR A 71 -6.24 -17.42 0.86
C THR A 71 -5.36 -18.51 0.29
N VAL A 72 -4.05 -18.29 0.23
CA VAL A 72 -3.08 -19.32 -0.18
C VAL A 72 -2.68 -20.14 1.04
N SER A 73 -2.78 -21.47 0.92
CA SER A 73 -2.40 -22.43 1.97
C SER A 73 -0.94 -22.84 1.86
N SER A 74 -0.45 -23.06 0.63
CA SER A 74 0.96 -23.41 0.40
C SER A 74 1.42 -22.98 -0.98
N VAL A 75 2.74 -22.84 -1.10
CA VAL A 75 3.47 -22.67 -2.35
C VAL A 75 4.60 -23.68 -2.34
N ASP A 76 4.53 -24.65 -3.26
CA ASP A 76 5.46 -25.76 -3.33
C ASP A 76 6.09 -25.86 -4.73
N ARG A 77 7.21 -26.57 -4.87
CA ARG A 77 7.71 -26.93 -6.20
C ARG A 77 6.83 -28.00 -6.82
N SER A 78 6.48 -27.82 -8.09
CA SER A 78 5.78 -28.87 -8.84
C SER A 78 6.66 -30.12 -8.94
N GLY A 79 6.09 -31.27 -8.65
CA GLY A 79 6.83 -32.54 -8.73
C GLY A 79 7.21 -32.97 -10.15
N HIS A 80 6.71 -32.28 -11.19
CA HIS A 80 6.89 -32.66 -12.61
C HIS A 80 7.94 -31.78 -13.30
N ASP A 81 8.07 -30.52 -12.89
CA ASP A 81 9.12 -29.59 -13.37
C ASP A 81 9.73 -28.85 -12.17
N ALA A 82 11.05 -28.96 -12.03
CA ALA A 82 11.77 -28.33 -10.93
C ALA A 82 11.71 -26.78 -10.94
N ASN A 83 11.30 -26.18 -12.07
CA ASN A 83 11.17 -24.75 -12.24
C ASN A 83 9.72 -24.26 -12.05
N GLU A 84 8.74 -25.15 -12.04
CA GLU A 84 7.33 -24.79 -11.87
C GLU A 84 6.94 -24.79 -10.39
N LEU A 85 6.16 -23.79 -9.99
CA LEU A 85 5.60 -23.64 -8.65
C LEU A 85 4.11 -24.00 -8.66
N SER A 86 3.68 -24.73 -7.65
CA SER A 86 2.28 -25.04 -7.37
C SER A 86 1.80 -24.14 -6.24
N VAL A 87 0.75 -23.38 -6.49
CA VAL A 87 0.09 -22.52 -5.50
C VAL A 87 -1.26 -23.12 -5.15
N ILE A 88 -1.44 -23.49 -3.89
CA ILE A 88 -2.66 -24.14 -3.40
C ILE A 88 -3.46 -23.13 -2.57
N CYS A 89 -4.69 -22.86 -2.99
CA CYS A 89 -5.63 -22.03 -2.28
C CYS A 89 -6.40 -22.80 -1.20
N SER A 90 -6.89 -22.12 -0.18
CA SER A 90 -7.67 -22.71 0.92
C SER A 90 -8.99 -23.37 0.48
N ASN A 91 -9.51 -22.97 -0.68
CA ASN A 91 -10.70 -23.58 -1.30
C ASN A 91 -10.39 -24.81 -2.14
N GLY A 92 -9.12 -25.29 -2.15
CA GLY A 92 -8.66 -26.45 -2.92
C GLY A 92 -8.29 -26.14 -4.37
N GLN A 93 -8.45 -24.91 -4.84
CA GLN A 93 -7.99 -24.54 -6.18
C GLN A 93 -6.46 -24.57 -6.23
N GLN A 94 -5.91 -25.16 -7.28
CA GLN A 94 -4.48 -25.21 -7.56
C GLN A 94 -4.17 -24.41 -8.81
N LEU A 95 -3.10 -23.63 -8.73
CA LEU A 95 -2.54 -22.86 -9.84
C LEU A 95 -1.09 -23.25 -10.03
N THR A 96 -0.60 -23.18 -11.26
CA THR A 96 0.81 -23.32 -11.58
C THR A 96 1.39 -21.99 -12.01
N ALA A 97 2.65 -21.74 -11.66
CA ALA A 97 3.34 -20.50 -11.98
C ALA A 97 4.84 -20.73 -12.15
N ASP A 98 5.45 -19.93 -13.04
CA ASP A 98 6.91 -19.86 -13.17
C ASP A 98 7.53 -19.06 -12.02
N ALA A 99 6.77 -18.12 -11.44
CA ALA A 99 7.19 -17.33 -10.29
C ALA A 99 6.01 -16.96 -9.38
N VAL A 100 6.32 -16.83 -8.09
CA VAL A 100 5.38 -16.30 -7.08
C VAL A 100 6.01 -15.08 -6.43
N VAL A 101 5.28 -13.97 -6.41
CA VAL A 101 5.67 -12.71 -5.77
C VAL A 101 4.84 -12.51 -4.51
N SER A 102 5.49 -12.38 -3.36
CA SER A 102 4.82 -12.06 -2.10
C SER A 102 4.72 -10.55 -1.93
N ALA A 103 3.49 -10.02 -1.98
CA ALA A 103 3.12 -8.62 -1.77
C ALA A 103 2.14 -8.48 -0.58
N LEU A 104 2.33 -9.28 0.46
CA LEU A 104 1.43 -9.40 1.63
C LEU A 104 1.58 -8.27 2.66
N GLY A 105 2.32 -7.22 2.32
CA GLY A 105 2.59 -6.08 3.15
C GLY A 105 3.96 -6.12 3.81
N LEU A 106 4.24 -5.07 4.59
CA LEU A 106 5.53 -4.86 5.25
C LEU A 106 5.42 -5.19 6.75
N ARG A 107 6.48 -5.77 7.27
CA ARG A 107 6.70 -5.91 8.71
C ARG A 107 7.96 -5.13 9.08
N PRO A 108 7.89 -4.21 10.03
CA PRO A 108 9.05 -3.50 10.53
C PRO A 108 10.11 -4.47 11.04
N ASN A 109 11.38 -4.24 10.68
CA ASN A 109 12.48 -4.99 11.27
C ASN A 109 12.93 -4.29 12.56
N THR A 110 12.43 -4.74 13.69
CA THR A 110 12.67 -4.15 15.02
C THR A 110 13.73 -4.89 15.82
N LYS A 111 14.24 -6.02 15.30
CA LYS A 111 15.10 -6.92 16.09
C LYS A 111 16.33 -6.22 16.71
N LEU A 112 17.01 -5.37 15.96
CA LEU A 112 18.19 -4.66 16.47
C LEU A 112 17.84 -3.72 17.63
N ALA A 113 16.70 -3.05 17.54
CA ALA A 113 16.20 -2.13 18.57
C ALA A 113 15.73 -2.90 19.81
N ASP A 114 15.05 -4.03 19.61
CA ASP A 114 14.63 -4.94 20.69
C ASP A 114 15.82 -5.53 21.44
N ASP A 115 16.82 -6.03 20.73
CA ASP A 115 18.07 -6.55 21.31
C ASP A 115 18.83 -5.46 22.11
N ALA A 116 18.67 -4.19 21.74
CA ALA A 116 19.23 -3.04 22.44
C ALA A 116 18.38 -2.57 23.64
N GLY A 117 17.24 -3.20 23.90
CA GLY A 117 16.34 -2.87 25.01
C GLY A 117 15.50 -1.61 24.77
N LEU A 118 15.36 -1.17 23.52
CA LEU A 118 14.48 -0.04 23.18
C LEU A 118 13.01 -0.44 23.23
N SER A 119 12.13 0.52 23.48
CA SER A 119 10.69 0.28 23.50
C SER A 119 10.16 -0.05 22.10
N ILE A 120 9.50 -1.21 21.99
CA ILE A 120 8.95 -1.75 20.74
C ILE A 120 7.46 -1.98 20.89
N GLY A 121 6.69 -1.58 19.86
CA GLY A 121 5.32 -1.98 19.62
C GLY A 121 5.24 -2.82 18.35
N ARG A 122 4.49 -2.36 17.36
CA ARG A 122 4.58 -2.90 15.99
C ARG A 122 5.83 -2.44 15.27
N GLY A 123 6.37 -1.28 15.65
CA GLY A 123 7.62 -0.68 15.24
C GLY A 123 8.46 -0.27 16.44
N VAL A 124 9.54 0.46 16.21
CA VAL A 124 10.33 1.13 17.24
C VAL A 124 9.57 2.38 17.68
N HIS A 125 9.17 2.45 18.95
CA HIS A 125 8.45 3.62 19.46
C HIS A 125 9.32 4.86 19.43
N VAL A 126 8.77 5.94 18.88
CA VAL A 126 9.41 7.26 18.84
C VAL A 126 8.44 8.35 19.28
N ASP A 127 9.01 9.43 19.84
CA ASP A 127 8.28 10.66 20.13
C ASP A 127 8.19 11.57 18.89
N ALA A 128 7.66 12.78 19.07
CA ALA A 128 7.53 13.75 17.98
C ALA A 128 8.87 14.32 17.50
N GLU A 129 9.91 14.18 18.26
CA GLU A 129 11.31 14.48 17.89
C GLU A 129 12.01 13.29 17.22
N LEU A 130 11.28 12.17 17.02
CA LEU A 130 11.76 10.90 16.49
C LEU A 130 12.82 10.20 17.36
N ARG A 131 12.85 10.52 18.67
CA ARG A 131 13.69 9.86 19.67
C ARG A 131 13.03 8.58 20.13
N THR A 132 13.82 7.55 20.32
CA THR A 132 13.36 6.29 20.92
C THR A 132 13.27 6.41 22.46
N SER A 133 13.07 5.31 23.15
CA SER A 133 13.17 5.27 24.62
C SER A 133 14.56 5.61 25.17
N ASP A 134 15.61 5.53 24.35
CA ASP A 134 16.92 6.13 24.62
C ASP A 134 17.01 7.46 23.86
N PRO A 135 17.16 8.62 24.55
CA PRO A 135 17.17 9.93 23.92
C PRO A 135 18.36 10.18 22.97
N SER A 136 19.37 9.33 23.00
CA SER A 136 20.51 9.39 22.08
C SER A 136 20.30 8.58 20.81
N VAL A 137 19.19 7.83 20.71
CA VAL A 137 18.88 6.95 19.58
C VAL A 137 17.61 7.44 18.89
N PHE A 138 17.67 7.55 17.58
CA PHE A 138 16.53 7.94 16.72
C PHE A 138 16.11 6.77 15.83
N ALA A 139 14.83 6.74 15.44
CA ALA A 139 14.33 5.83 14.41
C ALA A 139 13.45 6.58 13.40
N ILE A 140 13.60 6.24 12.12
CA ILE A 140 12.81 6.81 11.01
C ILE A 140 12.41 5.73 9.99
N GLY A 141 11.45 6.08 9.15
CA GLY A 141 11.00 5.24 8.04
C GLY A 141 10.12 4.08 8.50
N ASP A 142 10.18 2.99 7.76
CA ASP A 142 9.27 1.86 7.89
C ASP A 142 9.31 1.16 9.25
N CYS A 143 10.40 1.34 10.01
CA CYS A 143 10.53 0.75 11.35
C CYS A 143 10.04 1.65 12.48
N ALA A 144 9.82 2.95 12.25
CA ALA A 144 9.42 3.89 13.29
C ALA A 144 7.91 3.86 13.53
N GLU A 145 7.50 3.77 14.80
CA GLU A 145 6.11 3.86 15.24
C GLU A 145 5.93 5.11 16.09
N HIS A 146 5.17 6.09 15.55
CA HIS A 146 4.83 7.33 16.24
C HIS A 146 3.31 7.39 16.49
N ASP A 147 2.90 7.66 17.73
CA ASP A 147 1.49 7.69 18.17
C ASP A 147 0.68 6.45 17.72
N GLY A 148 1.29 5.26 17.81
CA GLY A 148 0.67 4.01 17.39
C GLY A 148 0.51 3.85 15.87
N LYS A 149 1.08 4.77 15.06
CA LYS A 149 1.01 4.72 13.60
C LYS A 149 2.32 4.23 13.01
N LEU A 150 2.21 3.26 12.10
CA LEU A 150 3.26 2.85 11.18
C LEU A 150 2.90 3.37 9.79
N LEU A 151 3.75 4.20 9.22
CA LEU A 151 3.51 4.83 7.93
C LEU A 151 4.62 4.47 6.92
N PRO A 152 4.62 3.25 6.37
CA PRO A 152 5.66 2.74 5.47
C PRO A 152 5.48 3.31 4.06
N TYR A 153 5.57 4.64 3.96
CA TYR A 153 5.47 5.39 2.71
C TYR A 153 6.66 6.33 2.55
N VAL A 154 6.95 6.69 1.31
CA VAL A 154 8.09 7.58 1.00
C VAL A 154 7.89 8.99 1.56
N ARG A 155 6.66 9.51 1.54
CA ARG A 155 6.38 10.87 2.03
C ARG A 155 6.68 11.03 3.52
N PRO A 156 6.15 10.20 4.44
CA PRO A 156 6.50 10.26 5.86
C PRO A 156 8.01 10.20 6.12
N LEU A 157 8.73 9.28 5.44
CA LEU A 157 10.19 9.21 5.58
C LEU A 157 10.88 10.53 5.20
N ARG A 158 10.44 11.19 4.12
CA ARG A 158 10.99 12.48 3.69
C ARG A 158 10.66 13.63 4.65
N GLU A 159 9.54 13.55 5.36
CA GLU A 159 9.15 14.51 6.40
C GLU A 159 9.89 14.27 7.72
N GLN A 160 10.21 13.03 8.04
CA GLN A 160 10.99 12.65 9.23
C GLN A 160 12.47 13.06 9.13
N ALA A 161 13.08 12.94 7.96
CA ALA A 161 14.50 13.19 7.78
C ALA A 161 14.94 14.60 8.22
N PRO A 162 14.28 15.72 7.85
CA PRO A 162 14.65 17.05 8.32
C PRO A 162 14.44 17.24 9.83
N VAL A 163 13.48 16.52 10.45
CA VAL A 163 13.29 16.56 11.91
C VAL A 163 14.53 16.02 12.62
N ILE A 164 15.03 14.85 12.24
CA ILE A 164 16.27 14.30 12.83
C ILE A 164 17.46 15.22 12.56
N ALA A 165 17.61 15.72 11.34
CA ALA A 165 18.68 16.66 11.01
C ALA A 165 18.63 17.90 11.90
N GLY A 166 17.42 18.44 12.16
CA GLY A 166 17.20 19.56 13.08
C GLY A 166 17.55 19.24 14.52
N GLN A 167 17.21 18.03 14.99
CA GLN A 167 17.60 17.57 16.33
C GLN A 167 19.13 17.47 16.48
N MET A 168 19.82 16.91 15.48
CA MET A 168 21.28 16.79 15.48
C MET A 168 21.99 18.15 15.39
N ALA A 169 21.37 19.13 14.73
CA ALA A 169 21.91 20.49 14.59
C ALA A 169 21.44 21.43 15.71
N GLU A 170 20.76 20.94 16.73
CA GLU A 170 20.18 21.72 17.85
C GLU A 170 19.21 22.84 17.36
N SER A 171 18.72 22.73 16.15
CA SER A 171 17.73 23.68 15.58
C SER A 171 16.28 23.28 15.84
N GLY A 172 16.06 22.10 16.41
CA GLY A 172 14.75 21.55 16.72
C GLY A 172 14.03 20.94 15.49
N GLY A 173 12.75 20.66 15.66
CA GLY A 173 11.87 20.07 14.67
C GLY A 173 10.93 19.07 15.33
N ARG A 174 9.72 18.97 14.81
CA ARG A 174 8.71 18.01 15.28
C ARG A 174 8.06 17.33 14.08
N TYR A 175 7.78 16.05 14.23
CA TYR A 175 7.07 15.22 13.27
C TYR A 175 5.60 15.09 13.68
N ASP A 176 4.72 15.30 12.73
CA ASP A 176 3.29 14.99 12.87
C ASP A 176 2.94 13.84 11.93
N ALA A 177 2.51 12.73 12.53
CA ALA A 177 2.32 11.46 11.81
C ALA A 177 1.06 11.51 10.94
N THR A 178 1.21 11.83 9.68
CA THR A 178 0.17 11.72 8.68
C THR A 178 0.65 10.90 7.48
N ALA A 179 -0.21 10.05 6.93
CA ALA A 179 0.10 9.32 5.70
C ALA A 179 0.22 10.28 4.51
N GLY A 180 -0.46 11.43 4.59
CA GLY A 180 -0.62 12.33 3.46
C GLY A 180 -1.31 11.65 2.29
N THR A 181 -1.21 12.22 1.10
CA THR A 181 -1.73 11.57 -0.11
C THR A 181 -0.85 10.40 -0.52
N ILE A 182 -1.44 9.22 -0.56
CA ILE A 182 -0.84 8.00 -1.09
C ILE A 182 -1.14 7.93 -2.59
N VAL A 183 -0.09 7.94 -3.40
CA VAL A 183 -0.21 7.82 -4.86
C VAL A 183 0.05 6.37 -5.26
N ILE A 184 -0.86 5.80 -6.05
CA ILE A 184 -0.76 4.44 -6.57
C ILE A 184 -0.61 4.51 -8.08
N LYS A 185 0.47 3.91 -8.56
CA LYS A 185 0.88 3.98 -9.97
C LYS A 185 0.37 2.78 -10.75
N THR A 186 -0.96 2.65 -10.83
CA THR A 186 -1.63 1.71 -11.72
C THR A 186 -1.96 2.41 -13.03
N PRO A 187 -1.22 2.14 -14.14
CA PRO A 187 -1.38 2.90 -15.38
C PRO A 187 -2.78 2.88 -15.98
N SER A 188 -3.53 1.80 -15.79
CA SER A 188 -4.90 1.68 -16.29
C SER A 188 -5.89 2.56 -15.52
N MET A 189 -5.64 2.79 -14.24
CA MET A 189 -6.43 3.67 -13.38
C MET A 189 -5.56 4.22 -12.25
N PRO A 190 -4.79 5.29 -12.49
CA PRO A 190 -4.01 5.95 -11.44
C PRO A 190 -4.89 6.39 -10.28
N LEU A 191 -4.38 6.28 -9.05
CA LEU A 191 -5.13 6.64 -7.85
C LEU A 191 -4.31 7.60 -6.97
N ALA A 192 -5.02 8.50 -6.30
CA ALA A 192 -4.47 9.34 -5.23
C ALA A 192 -5.45 9.31 -4.05
N ILE A 193 -4.97 8.89 -2.88
CA ILE A 193 -5.83 8.60 -1.74
C ILE A 193 -5.30 9.32 -0.51
N TRP A 194 -6.17 10.03 0.17
CA TRP A 194 -5.97 10.46 1.56
C TRP A 194 -6.84 9.58 2.45
N PRO A 195 -6.23 8.61 3.16
CA PRO A 195 -7.00 7.71 4.01
C PRO A 195 -7.61 8.49 5.18
N PRO A 196 -8.91 8.30 5.47
CA PRO A 196 -9.53 8.94 6.61
C PRO A 196 -9.01 8.34 7.92
N GLU A 197 -8.82 9.19 8.93
CA GLU A 197 -8.42 8.79 10.28
C GLU A 197 -9.60 8.72 11.26
N SER A 198 -10.80 9.10 10.82
CA SER A 198 -12.02 9.12 11.63
C SER A 198 -13.14 8.32 11.00
N GLU A 199 -14.12 7.94 11.78
CA GLU A 199 -15.35 7.36 11.24
C GLU A 199 -16.10 8.37 10.36
N GLY A 200 -16.74 7.87 9.30
CA GLY A 200 -17.47 8.69 8.36
C GLY A 200 -17.97 7.88 7.19
N VAL A 201 -18.41 8.56 6.15
CA VAL A 201 -19.03 7.92 4.99
C VAL A 201 -18.35 8.37 3.70
N TRP A 202 -18.10 7.42 2.81
CA TRP A 202 -17.64 7.67 1.46
C TRP A 202 -18.80 8.04 0.54
N HIS A 203 -18.64 9.11 -0.22
CA HIS A 203 -19.58 9.56 -1.23
C HIS A 203 -18.88 9.71 -2.58
N LEU A 204 -19.48 9.21 -3.65
CA LEU A 204 -19.07 9.57 -5.01
C LEU A 204 -19.53 11.02 -5.24
N SER A 205 -18.58 11.96 -5.25
CA SER A 205 -18.88 13.39 -5.42
C SER A 205 -18.79 13.83 -6.88
N HIS A 206 -18.03 13.11 -7.70
CA HIS A 206 -17.90 13.41 -9.12
C HIS A 206 -17.52 12.19 -9.93
N GLU A 207 -18.08 12.08 -11.16
CA GLU A 207 -17.76 11.05 -12.15
C GLU A 207 -17.92 11.66 -13.54
N ASP A 208 -16.88 11.54 -14.36
CA ASP A 208 -16.85 11.92 -15.77
C ASP A 208 -15.84 11.09 -16.55
N ASP A 209 -15.56 11.45 -17.82
CA ASP A 209 -14.60 10.76 -18.69
C ASP A 209 -13.15 10.87 -18.16
N ASP A 210 -12.85 11.82 -17.28
CA ASP A 210 -11.54 12.00 -16.68
C ASP A 210 -11.34 11.14 -15.41
N GLY A 211 -12.40 10.58 -14.85
CA GLY A 211 -12.33 9.65 -13.74
C GLY A 211 -13.33 9.89 -12.61
N PHE A 212 -12.94 9.50 -11.40
CA PHE A 212 -13.82 9.47 -10.24
C PHE A 212 -13.25 10.28 -9.09
N VAL A 213 -14.15 10.89 -8.32
CA VAL A 213 -13.84 11.56 -7.05
C VAL A 213 -14.74 10.98 -5.96
N TYR A 214 -14.14 10.35 -4.98
CA TYR A 214 -14.81 9.94 -3.76
C TYR A 214 -14.33 10.84 -2.62
N GLU A 215 -15.25 11.38 -1.84
CA GLU A 215 -15.00 12.14 -0.63
C GLU A 215 -15.44 11.33 0.59
N HIS A 216 -14.56 11.27 1.59
CA HIS A 216 -14.93 10.77 2.92
C HIS A 216 -15.27 11.94 3.81
N ARG A 217 -16.43 11.87 4.47
CA ARG A 217 -16.94 12.95 5.31
C ARG A 217 -17.37 12.43 6.68
N THR A 218 -17.08 13.24 7.69
CA THR A 218 -17.64 13.15 9.04
C THR A 218 -18.51 14.38 9.25
N GLY A 219 -19.84 14.23 9.16
CA GLY A 219 -20.76 15.37 9.02
C GLY A 219 -20.44 16.16 7.73
N ASP A 220 -20.26 17.48 7.86
CA ASP A 220 -19.92 18.32 6.72
C ASP A 220 -18.41 18.41 6.45
N ARG A 221 -17.59 17.90 7.35
CA ARG A 221 -16.12 17.98 7.25
C ARG A 221 -15.57 16.93 6.30
N LEU A 222 -14.72 17.34 5.36
CA LEU A 222 -13.93 16.45 4.52
C LEU A 222 -12.80 15.86 5.36
N THR A 223 -12.75 14.54 5.48
CA THR A 223 -11.76 13.82 6.29
C THR A 223 -10.89 12.85 5.48
N GLY A 224 -11.23 12.64 4.21
CA GLY A 224 -10.47 11.82 3.29
C GLY A 224 -10.95 11.98 1.86
N PHE A 225 -10.15 11.54 0.91
CA PHE A 225 -10.53 11.47 -0.50
C PHE A 225 -9.88 10.28 -1.21
N ALA A 226 -10.52 9.84 -2.29
CA ALA A 226 -9.93 8.90 -3.23
C ALA A 226 -10.25 9.35 -4.66
N LEU A 227 -9.19 9.71 -5.39
CA LEU A 227 -9.24 10.22 -6.75
C LEU A 227 -8.75 9.13 -7.70
N ALA A 228 -9.42 8.96 -8.82
CA ALA A 228 -9.05 7.98 -9.84
C ALA A 228 -8.94 8.62 -11.23
N GLY A 229 -8.06 8.07 -12.06
CA GLY A 229 -7.82 8.56 -13.42
C GLY A 229 -7.11 9.91 -13.43
N ARG A 230 -7.51 10.80 -14.33
CA ARG A 230 -6.94 12.16 -14.44
C ARG A 230 -7.29 13.05 -13.27
N LYS A 231 -8.33 12.73 -12.48
CA LYS A 231 -8.69 13.45 -11.24
C LYS A 231 -7.59 13.40 -10.18
N THR A 232 -6.63 12.47 -10.27
CA THR A 232 -5.45 12.44 -9.37
C THR A 232 -4.64 13.73 -9.38
N ARG A 233 -4.74 14.55 -10.43
CA ARG A 233 -4.09 15.87 -10.52
C ARG A 233 -4.61 16.88 -9.52
N ASP A 234 -5.83 16.68 -9.02
CA ASP A 234 -6.51 17.58 -8.09
C ASP A 234 -6.15 17.30 -6.62
N ALA A 235 -5.29 16.30 -6.35
CA ALA A 235 -4.95 15.83 -5.01
C ALA A 235 -4.51 16.96 -4.08
N SER A 236 -3.66 17.89 -4.55
CA SER A 236 -3.18 19.02 -3.73
C SER A 236 -4.31 19.97 -3.31
N SER A 237 -5.33 20.16 -4.16
CA SER A 237 -6.52 20.95 -3.83
C SER A 237 -7.34 20.29 -2.73
N TYR A 238 -7.48 18.96 -2.77
CA TYR A 238 -8.17 18.18 -1.75
C TYR A 238 -7.40 18.14 -0.43
N GLU A 239 -6.06 18.05 -0.46
CA GLU A 239 -5.21 18.16 0.74
C GLU A 239 -5.44 19.49 1.47
N GLN A 240 -5.47 20.61 0.72
CA GLN A 240 -5.73 21.94 1.31
C GLN A 240 -7.11 22.00 1.99
N ARG A 241 -8.12 21.38 1.41
CA ARG A 241 -9.49 21.34 1.98
C ARG A 241 -9.55 20.54 3.29
N ILE A 242 -8.76 19.46 3.43
CA ILE A 242 -8.65 18.68 4.66
C ILE A 242 -7.92 19.51 5.74
N GLY A 243 -6.84 20.20 5.38
CA GLY A 243 -6.04 21.01 6.31
C GLY A 243 -6.71 22.31 6.77
N ALA A 244 -7.75 22.77 6.07
CA ALA A 244 -8.47 24.02 6.39
C ALA A 244 -9.69 23.81 7.30
N GLY A 245 -10.06 22.59 7.64
CA GLY A 245 -11.19 22.19 8.49
C GLY A 245 -10.73 21.50 9.76
#